data_257e6515f41e1f85a5c13a7d62023bc6
#
_entry.id   257e6515f41e1f85a5c13a7d62023bc6
#
_cell.length_a   1.000
_cell.length_b   1.000
_cell.length_c   1.000
_cell.angle_alpha   90.00
_cell.angle_beta   90.00
_cell.angle_gamma   90.00
#
_symmetry.space_group_name_H-M   'P 1'
#
loop_
_entity.id
_entity.type
_entity.pdbx_description
1 polymer ?
#
loop_
_entity_poly.entity_id
_entity_poly.type
_entity_poly.pdbx_seq_one_letter_code
_entity_poly.pdbx_strand_id
1 'polypeptide(L)'
;MARLRAATATSAGGIVVRHDQGRPQLVIGSRKRERDGRTWTLPKGTPKRAESTEETAIREVTEETGLEVRITGPLDSIEYSFVQSGTRIHKTVHYFMMEPIGGGLDRHDHEFEQVRWIDFAEAASVLTFETERALVAQAADLVGSASTHAAPTQPASTQDAAS
;
A
#
# COMPACT_ATOMS: atom_id res chain seq x y z
N MET A 1 -8.35 -12.09 38.64
CA MET A 1 -7.82 -11.49 37.42
C MET A 1 -8.87 -11.42 36.34
N ALA A 2 -9.06 -10.26 35.83
CA ALA A 2 -10.04 -10.09 34.78
C ALA A 2 -9.50 -10.63 33.45
N ARG A 3 -10.33 -11.36 32.72
CA ARG A 3 -9.98 -11.79 31.40
C ARG A 3 -10.12 -10.64 30.43
N LEU A 4 -9.18 -10.54 29.48
CA LEU A 4 -9.35 -9.57 28.41
C LEU A 4 -10.49 -10.03 27.50
N ARG A 5 -11.29 -9.10 27.07
CA ARG A 5 -12.26 -9.38 26.01
C ARG A 5 -11.50 -9.58 24.71
N ALA A 6 -12.11 -10.30 23.80
CA ALA A 6 -11.52 -10.53 22.48
C ALA A 6 -12.43 -9.93 21.41
N ALA A 7 -11.82 -9.27 20.45
CA ALA A 7 -12.54 -8.69 19.33
C ALA A 7 -11.68 -8.79 18.07
N THR A 8 -12.31 -8.66 16.93
CA THR A 8 -11.61 -8.61 15.64
C THR A 8 -11.89 -7.28 14.97
N ALA A 9 -10.94 -6.82 14.17
CA ALA A 9 -11.11 -5.61 13.38
C ALA A 9 -10.47 -5.81 12.03
N THR A 10 -10.97 -5.12 11.02
CA THR A 10 -10.40 -5.18 9.68
C THR A 10 -10.14 -3.78 9.16
N SER A 11 -9.14 -3.67 8.32
CA SER A 11 -8.85 -2.48 7.54
C SER A 11 -8.49 -2.91 6.14
N ALA A 12 -8.43 -1.97 5.23
CA ALA A 12 -7.99 -2.24 3.87
C ALA A 12 -7.16 -1.08 3.35
N GLY A 13 -6.20 -1.39 2.51
CA GLY A 13 -5.33 -0.37 1.94
C GLY A 13 -4.67 -0.87 0.68
N GLY A 14 -3.63 -0.19 0.25
CA GLY A 14 -3.00 -0.55 -1.01
C GLY A 14 -1.58 -0.08 -1.15
N ILE A 15 -0.88 -0.74 -2.04
CA ILE A 15 0.43 -0.31 -2.52
C ILE A 15 0.20 0.25 -3.92
N VAL A 16 0.31 1.57 -4.04
CA VAL A 16 0.11 2.26 -5.31
C VAL A 16 1.44 2.31 -6.03
N VAL A 17 1.50 1.75 -7.22
CA VAL A 17 2.76 1.60 -7.97
C VAL A 17 2.73 2.46 -9.21
N ARG A 18 3.82 3.18 -9.45
CA ARG A 18 4.09 3.83 -10.73
C ARG A 18 5.52 3.51 -11.14
N HIS A 19 5.83 3.75 -12.39
CA HIS A 19 7.21 3.68 -12.87
C HIS A 19 7.68 5.10 -13.23
N ASP A 20 8.82 5.49 -12.69
CA ASP A 20 9.42 6.78 -12.96
C ASP A 20 10.82 6.54 -13.52
N GLN A 21 11.02 6.90 -14.79
CA GLN A 21 12.27 6.64 -15.49
C GLN A 21 12.68 5.17 -15.39
N GLY A 22 11.72 4.29 -15.55
CA GLY A 22 11.96 2.85 -15.51
C GLY A 22 12.06 2.24 -14.12
N ARG A 23 12.02 3.04 -13.08
CA ARG A 23 12.11 2.52 -11.70
C ARG A 23 10.74 2.44 -11.07
N PRO A 24 10.40 1.29 -10.46
CA PRO A 24 9.13 1.19 -9.76
C PRO A 24 9.17 1.98 -8.46
N GLN A 25 8.10 2.70 -8.21
CA GLN A 25 7.92 3.50 -7.00
C GLN A 25 6.58 3.18 -6.36
N LEU A 26 6.49 3.43 -5.07
CA LEU A 26 5.24 3.30 -4.33
C LEU A 26 5.00 4.53 -3.48
N VAL A 27 3.75 4.71 -3.06
CA VAL A 27 3.37 5.83 -2.20
C VAL A 27 3.39 5.41 -0.75
N ILE A 28 4.02 6.23 0.09
CA ILE A 28 4.00 6.06 1.54
C ILE A 28 3.61 7.37 2.19
N GLY A 29 3.18 7.29 3.44
CA GLY A 29 2.83 8.46 4.21
C GLY A 29 3.47 8.45 5.59
N SER A 30 3.61 9.63 6.18
CA SER A 30 4.20 9.75 7.50
C SER A 30 3.20 10.25 8.51
N ARG A 31 3.36 9.77 9.75
CA ARG A 31 2.58 10.24 10.90
C ARG A 31 3.54 10.61 12.01
N LYS A 32 3.19 11.67 12.74
CA LYS A 32 3.96 12.03 13.93
C LYS A 32 3.63 11.08 15.07
N ARG A 33 4.64 10.71 15.82
CA ARG A 33 4.48 9.99 17.08
C ARG A 33 4.81 10.93 18.24
N GLU A 34 4.12 10.71 19.35
CA GLU A 34 4.27 11.57 20.51
C GLU A 34 5.71 11.71 21.03
N ARG A 35 6.49 10.66 20.99
CA ARG A 35 7.82 10.68 21.59
C ARG A 35 8.98 10.70 20.62
N ASP A 36 8.82 10.05 19.47
CA ASP A 36 9.98 9.71 18.66
C ASP A 36 9.95 10.16 17.25
N GLY A 37 9.28 11.18 16.98
CA GLY A 37 9.31 11.65 15.63
C GLY A 37 8.26 10.99 14.74
N ARG A 38 8.68 10.18 13.80
CA ARG A 38 7.80 9.92 12.66
C ARG A 38 7.76 8.46 12.28
N THR A 39 6.58 7.95 11.93
CA THR A 39 6.48 6.64 11.28
C THR A 39 6.19 6.85 9.81
N TRP A 40 6.76 5.98 8.98
CA TRP A 40 6.45 5.91 7.56
C TRP A 40 5.72 4.60 7.30
N THR A 41 4.57 4.68 6.63
CA THR A 41 3.66 3.54 6.54
C THR A 41 2.86 3.58 5.24
N LEU A 42 2.19 2.47 4.94
CA LEU A 42 1.32 2.36 3.78
C LEU A 42 -0.07 2.93 4.08
N PRO A 43 -0.76 3.48 3.09
CA PRO A 43 -2.12 4.00 3.30
C PRO A 43 -3.11 2.87 3.51
N LYS A 44 -3.98 3.02 4.50
CA LYS A 44 -5.03 2.07 4.83
C LYS A 44 -6.02 2.68 5.79
N GLY A 45 -7.17 2.07 5.91
CA GLY A 45 -8.13 2.52 6.92
C GLY A 45 -9.30 1.57 7.09
N THR A 46 -10.25 2.01 7.89
CA THR A 46 -11.36 1.20 8.38
C THR A 46 -12.57 1.26 7.46
N PRO A 47 -13.26 0.13 7.23
CA PRO A 47 -14.45 0.13 6.38
C PRO A 47 -15.56 0.99 6.95
N LYS A 48 -16.28 1.63 6.08
CA LYS A 48 -17.55 2.24 6.41
C LYS A 48 -18.64 1.19 6.24
N ARG A 49 -19.81 1.48 6.82
CA ARG A 49 -20.94 0.57 6.76
C ARG A 49 -21.26 0.23 5.30
N ALA A 50 -21.43 -1.05 5.03
CA ALA A 50 -21.78 -1.60 3.73
C ALA A 50 -20.71 -1.47 2.64
N GLU A 51 -19.50 -1.06 3.00
CA GLU A 51 -18.39 -1.05 2.05
C GLU A 51 -17.78 -2.45 1.92
N SER A 52 -17.44 -2.82 0.70
CA SER A 52 -16.62 -4.01 0.48
C SER A 52 -15.18 -3.70 0.86
N THR A 53 -14.37 -4.75 1.00
CA THR A 53 -12.94 -4.59 1.29
C THR A 53 -12.25 -3.77 0.20
N GLU A 54 -12.57 -4.05 -1.05
CA GLU A 54 -11.99 -3.32 -2.18
C GLU A 54 -12.41 -1.85 -2.19
N GLU A 55 -13.68 -1.59 -1.91
CA GLU A 55 -14.18 -0.21 -1.83
C GLU A 55 -13.49 0.57 -0.72
N THR A 56 -13.30 -0.07 0.42
CA THR A 56 -12.58 0.55 1.54
C THR A 56 -11.16 0.87 1.15
N ALA A 57 -10.47 -0.07 0.52
CA ALA A 57 -9.09 0.14 0.10
C ALA A 57 -8.97 1.32 -0.86
N ILE A 58 -9.82 1.38 -1.87
CA ILE A 58 -9.79 2.47 -2.85
C ILE A 58 -10.09 3.81 -2.17
N ARG A 59 -11.11 3.85 -1.33
CA ARG A 59 -11.50 5.10 -0.66
C ARG A 59 -10.41 5.60 0.28
N GLU A 60 -9.88 4.73 1.12
CA GLU A 60 -8.86 5.13 2.09
C GLU A 60 -7.58 5.57 1.41
N VAL A 61 -7.16 4.84 0.39
CA VAL A 61 -5.95 5.22 -0.35
C VAL A 61 -6.16 6.57 -1.04
N THR A 62 -7.32 6.79 -1.63
CA THR A 62 -7.63 8.05 -2.27
C THR A 62 -7.61 9.20 -1.28
N GLU A 63 -8.24 9.03 -0.11
CA GLU A 63 -8.28 10.06 0.91
C GLU A 63 -6.89 10.38 1.45
N GLU A 64 -6.14 9.35 1.79
CA GLU A 64 -4.86 9.54 2.45
C GLU A 64 -3.74 9.97 1.51
N THR A 65 -3.81 9.63 0.24
CA THR A 65 -2.75 9.97 -0.70
C THR A 65 -3.11 11.10 -1.67
N GLY A 66 -4.40 11.35 -1.87
CA GLY A 66 -4.85 12.31 -2.87
C GLY A 66 -4.92 11.75 -4.28
N LEU A 67 -4.51 10.50 -4.47
CA LEU A 67 -4.52 9.87 -5.78
C LEU A 67 -5.84 9.15 -6.03
N GLU A 68 -6.33 9.24 -7.25
CA GLU A 68 -7.37 8.34 -7.71
C GLU A 68 -6.68 7.06 -8.15
N VAL A 69 -7.17 5.92 -7.72
CA VAL A 69 -6.47 4.66 -7.91
C VAL A 69 -7.40 3.57 -8.43
N ARG A 70 -6.79 2.56 -9.03
CA ARG A 70 -7.47 1.36 -9.49
C ARG A 70 -6.74 0.14 -8.94
N ILE A 71 -7.47 -0.87 -8.49
CA ILE A 71 -6.87 -2.13 -8.03
C ILE A 71 -6.40 -2.92 -9.26
N THR A 72 -5.17 -3.39 -9.21
CA THR A 72 -4.59 -4.21 -10.28
C THR A 72 -4.41 -5.67 -9.87
N GLY A 73 -4.47 -5.98 -8.60
CA GLY A 73 -4.37 -7.35 -8.12
C GLY A 73 -4.37 -7.43 -6.60
N PRO A 74 -4.49 -8.63 -6.05
CA PRO A 74 -4.47 -8.82 -4.60
C PRO A 74 -3.04 -8.90 -4.06
N LEU A 75 -2.90 -8.63 -2.77
CA LEU A 75 -1.68 -8.87 -2.00
C LEU A 75 -2.05 -9.64 -0.75
N ASP A 76 -1.06 -10.09 -0.02
CA ASP A 76 -1.29 -10.74 1.27
C ASP A 76 -1.83 -9.74 2.28
N SER A 77 -2.51 -10.25 3.29
CA SER A 77 -2.95 -9.46 4.42
C SER A 77 -1.86 -9.41 5.48
N ILE A 78 -1.90 -8.38 6.30
CA ILE A 78 -1.07 -8.27 7.49
C ILE A 78 -1.99 -8.47 8.70
N GLU A 79 -1.55 -9.31 9.65
CA GLU A 79 -2.31 -9.55 10.87
C GLU A 79 -1.47 -9.21 12.08
N TYR A 80 -2.10 -8.59 13.07
CA TYR A 80 -1.46 -8.31 14.35
C TYR A 80 -2.51 -8.14 15.43
N SER A 81 -2.07 -8.27 16.69
CA SER A 81 -2.97 -8.12 17.84
C SER A 81 -2.45 -7.01 18.74
N PHE A 82 -3.38 -6.31 19.37
CA PHE A 82 -3.05 -5.29 20.36
C PHE A 82 -4.15 -5.24 21.41
N VAL A 83 -3.85 -4.58 22.54
CA VAL A 83 -4.82 -4.42 23.62
C VAL A 83 -5.21 -2.96 23.69
N GLN A 84 -6.50 -2.70 23.70
CA GLN A 84 -7.04 -1.35 23.80
C GLN A 84 -8.25 -1.38 24.73
N SER A 85 -8.23 -0.56 25.77
CA SER A 85 -9.33 -0.44 26.74
C SER A 85 -9.80 -1.80 27.27
N GLY A 86 -8.84 -2.66 27.65
CA GLY A 86 -9.14 -3.97 28.22
C GLY A 86 -9.61 -5.01 27.21
N THR A 87 -9.53 -4.72 25.92
CA THR A 87 -9.91 -5.66 24.87
C THR A 87 -8.69 -6.02 24.06
N ARG A 88 -8.49 -7.33 23.83
CA ARG A 88 -7.47 -7.78 22.89
C ARG A 88 -8.09 -7.79 21.50
N ILE A 89 -7.52 -7.03 20.60
CA ILE A 89 -8.04 -6.90 19.26
C ILE A 89 -7.10 -7.61 18.30
N HIS A 90 -7.66 -8.54 17.50
CA HIS A 90 -6.94 -9.16 16.41
C HIS A 90 -7.32 -8.42 15.15
N LYS A 91 -6.34 -7.77 14.52
CA LYS A 91 -6.60 -6.93 13.36
C LYS A 91 -6.00 -7.54 12.11
N THR A 92 -6.80 -7.56 11.05
CA THR A 92 -6.36 -7.96 9.71
C THR A 92 -6.44 -6.74 8.80
N VAL A 93 -5.36 -6.46 8.09
CA VAL A 93 -5.34 -5.41 7.08
C VAL A 93 -5.20 -6.07 5.72
N HIS A 94 -6.19 -5.88 4.86
CA HIS A 94 -6.18 -6.43 3.50
C HIS A 94 -5.56 -5.41 2.57
N TYR A 95 -4.56 -5.84 1.80
CA TYR A 95 -3.86 -4.94 0.88
C TYR A 95 -4.06 -5.37 -0.55
N PHE A 96 -4.01 -4.40 -1.44
CA PHE A 96 -4.14 -4.62 -2.88
C PHE A 96 -3.05 -3.86 -3.62
N MET A 97 -2.63 -4.42 -4.76
CA MET A 97 -1.81 -3.68 -5.70
C MET A 97 -2.71 -2.69 -6.41
N MET A 98 -2.24 -1.47 -6.59
CA MET A 98 -3.00 -0.40 -7.23
C MET A 98 -2.13 0.37 -8.19
N GLU A 99 -2.78 1.08 -9.11
CA GLU A 99 -2.09 2.05 -9.96
C GLU A 99 -2.83 3.37 -9.92
N PRO A 100 -2.11 4.49 -10.08
CA PRO A 100 -2.76 5.80 -10.09
C PRO A 100 -3.44 6.03 -11.43
N ILE A 101 -4.65 6.58 -11.40
CA ILE A 101 -5.39 6.93 -12.61
C ILE A 101 -5.79 8.41 -12.62
N GLY A 102 -5.37 9.17 -11.63
CA GLY A 102 -5.66 10.60 -11.54
C GLY A 102 -5.30 11.15 -10.19
N GLY A 103 -5.70 12.38 -9.93
CA GLY A 103 -5.44 13.04 -8.67
C GLY A 103 -4.01 13.52 -8.52
N GLY A 104 -3.61 13.81 -7.30
CA GLY A 104 -2.25 14.25 -7.00
C GLY A 104 -1.99 14.19 -5.51
N LEU A 105 -0.74 14.00 -5.13
CA LEU A 105 -0.36 13.88 -3.71
C LEU A 105 -0.68 15.13 -2.90
N ASP A 106 -0.75 16.27 -3.55
CA ASP A 106 -1.10 17.52 -2.89
C ASP A 106 -2.56 17.55 -2.39
N ARG A 107 -3.37 16.58 -2.79
CA ARG A 107 -4.77 16.50 -2.39
C ARG A 107 -4.98 15.55 -1.20
N HIS A 108 -3.91 15.05 -0.60
CA HIS A 108 -4.06 14.13 0.54
C HIS A 108 -4.75 14.83 1.72
N ASP A 109 -5.46 14.05 2.53
CA ASP A 109 -6.10 14.59 3.72
C ASP A 109 -5.07 14.79 4.84
N HIS A 110 -5.54 15.07 6.05
CA HIS A 110 -4.66 15.37 7.18
C HIS A 110 -4.24 14.15 7.97
N GLU A 111 -4.65 12.97 7.58
CA GLU A 111 -4.26 11.74 8.27
C GLU A 111 -2.75 11.52 8.19
N PHE A 112 -2.17 11.77 7.04
CA PHE A 112 -0.72 11.77 6.91
C PHE A 112 -0.20 13.21 6.96
N GLU A 113 0.93 13.38 7.61
CA GLU A 113 1.61 14.67 7.62
C GLU A 113 2.26 14.94 6.28
N GLN A 114 2.90 13.91 5.72
CA GLN A 114 3.52 13.97 4.40
C GLN A 114 3.17 12.71 3.63
N VAL A 115 3.06 12.85 2.31
CA VAL A 115 2.82 11.73 1.41
C VAL A 115 3.83 11.86 0.28
N ARG A 116 4.50 10.78 -0.08
CA ARG A 116 5.48 10.85 -1.17
C ARG A 116 5.67 9.52 -1.87
N TRP A 117 6.21 9.63 -3.09
CA TRP A 117 6.67 8.47 -3.84
C TRP A 117 8.09 8.12 -3.39
N ILE A 118 8.37 6.84 -3.24
CA ILE A 118 9.74 6.37 -3.01
C ILE A 118 10.01 5.20 -3.94
N ASP A 119 11.29 4.98 -4.25
CA ASP A 119 11.67 3.80 -5.02
C ASP A 119 11.43 2.55 -4.18
N PHE A 120 11.01 1.47 -4.80
CA PHE A 120 10.88 0.19 -4.08
C PHE A 120 12.18 -0.19 -3.36
N ALA A 121 13.32 0.12 -3.98
CA ALA A 121 14.61 -0.18 -3.38
C ALA A 121 14.84 0.53 -2.04
N GLU A 122 14.16 1.65 -1.79
CA GLU A 122 14.30 2.39 -0.56
C GLU A 122 13.34 1.92 0.54
N ALA A 123 12.33 1.16 0.19
CA ALA A 123 11.25 0.84 1.12
C ALA A 123 11.75 0.13 2.38
N ALA A 124 12.73 -0.76 2.24
CA ALA A 124 13.25 -1.51 3.38
C ALA A 124 13.92 -0.61 4.42
N SER A 125 14.48 0.52 3.99
CA SER A 125 15.14 1.43 4.94
C SER A 125 14.22 2.54 5.43
N VAL A 126 13.12 2.81 4.76
CA VAL A 126 12.24 3.92 5.09
C VAL A 126 11.03 3.49 5.89
N LEU A 127 10.38 2.39 5.49
CA LEU A 127 9.17 1.93 6.18
C LEU A 127 9.49 1.52 7.62
N THR A 128 8.65 1.96 8.53
CA THR A 128 8.86 1.74 9.96
C THR A 128 8.57 0.29 10.38
N PHE A 129 7.54 -0.33 9.78
CA PHE A 129 7.06 -1.61 10.27
C PHE A 129 7.56 -2.78 9.42
N GLU A 130 8.08 -3.80 10.11
CA GLU A 130 8.63 -4.97 9.44
C GLU A 130 7.60 -5.71 8.60
N THR A 131 6.36 -5.80 9.07
CA THR A 131 5.30 -6.48 8.33
C THR A 131 5.00 -5.77 7.00
N GLU A 132 5.08 -4.45 7.00
CA GLU A 132 4.88 -3.69 5.77
C GLU A 132 6.07 -3.83 4.83
N ARG A 133 7.29 -3.88 5.38
CA ARG A 133 8.48 -4.12 4.56
C ARG A 133 8.40 -5.46 3.83
N ALA A 134 7.92 -6.50 4.53
CA ALA A 134 7.73 -7.81 3.93
C ALA A 134 6.68 -7.79 2.82
N LEU A 135 5.60 -7.07 3.04
CA LEU A 135 4.54 -6.94 2.05
C LEU A 135 5.05 -6.20 0.80
N VAL A 136 5.84 -5.16 0.99
CA VAL A 136 6.41 -4.41 -0.12
C VAL A 136 7.41 -5.27 -0.90
N ALA A 137 8.15 -6.16 -0.22
CA ALA A 137 9.03 -7.09 -0.91
C ALA A 137 8.23 -8.05 -1.80
N GLN A 138 7.08 -8.51 -1.33
CA GLN A 138 6.19 -9.33 -2.15
C GLN A 138 5.71 -8.55 -3.38
N ALA A 139 5.31 -7.30 -3.17
CA ALA A 139 4.85 -6.44 -4.26
C ALA A 139 5.98 -6.20 -5.26
N ALA A 140 7.21 -6.04 -4.79
CA ALA A 140 8.36 -5.84 -5.66
C ALA A 140 8.57 -7.04 -6.60
N ASP A 141 8.39 -8.24 -6.08
CA ASP A 141 8.50 -9.45 -6.89
C ASP A 141 7.43 -9.49 -7.98
N LEU A 142 6.21 -9.10 -7.64
CA LEU A 142 5.12 -9.07 -8.60
C LEU A 142 5.35 -8.02 -9.69
N VAL A 143 5.87 -6.87 -9.31
CA VAL A 143 6.20 -5.82 -10.28
C VAL A 143 7.32 -6.27 -11.20
N GLY A 144 8.34 -6.91 -10.64
CA GLY A 144 9.45 -7.44 -11.43
C GLY A 144 8.99 -8.51 -12.40
N SER A 145 8.14 -9.42 -11.95
CA SER A 145 7.61 -10.47 -12.83
C SER A 145 6.80 -9.91 -13.96
N ALA A 146 5.98 -8.91 -13.69
CA ALA A 146 5.15 -8.29 -14.72
C ALA A 146 6.03 -7.60 -15.77
N SER A 147 7.07 -6.90 -15.35
CA SER A 147 8.00 -6.25 -16.26
C SER A 147 8.75 -7.25 -17.11
N THR A 148 9.20 -8.32 -16.51
CA THR A 148 9.91 -9.37 -17.23
C THR A 148 9.00 -10.05 -18.22
N HIS A 149 7.78 -10.26 -17.84
CA HIS A 149 6.81 -10.92 -18.70
C HIS A 149 6.45 -10.09 -19.91
N ALA A 150 6.46 -8.80 -19.77
CA ALA A 150 6.11 -7.90 -20.85
C ALA A 150 7.26 -7.73 -21.85
N ALA A 151 8.46 -7.83 -21.39
CA ALA A 151 9.62 -7.61 -22.22
C ALA A 151 9.73 -8.46 -23.48
N PRO A 152 9.41 -9.73 -23.44
CA PRO A 152 9.61 -10.58 -24.61
C PRO A 152 8.75 -10.25 -25.80
N THR A 153 7.73 -9.49 -25.63
CA THR A 153 6.87 -9.21 -26.76
C THR A 153 7.36 -8.08 -27.62
N GLN A 154 8.31 -7.32 -27.15
CA GLN A 154 8.79 -6.19 -27.88
C GLN A 154 9.57 -6.53 -29.15
N PRO A 155 10.47 -7.41 -29.12
CA PRO A 155 11.36 -7.60 -30.24
C PRO A 155 10.71 -8.06 -31.51
N ALA A 156 9.60 -8.65 -31.38
CA ALA A 156 8.98 -9.26 -32.53
C ALA A 156 8.67 -8.28 -33.63
N SER A 157 8.43 -7.08 -33.28
CA SER A 157 7.97 -6.14 -34.27
C SER A 157 9.06 -5.53 -35.10
N THR A 158 10.27 -5.79 -34.77
CA THR A 158 11.30 -5.06 -35.42
C THR A 158 11.79 -5.65 -36.69
N GLN A 159 11.60 -6.89 -36.85
CA GLN A 159 12.16 -7.53 -37.95
C GLN A 159 11.62 -7.11 -39.22
N ASP A 160 10.42 -6.77 -39.24
CA ASP A 160 9.79 -6.48 -40.45
C ASP A 160 10.43 -5.38 -41.16
N ALA A 161 10.95 -4.50 -40.44
CA ALA A 161 11.48 -3.34 -41.06
C ALA A 161 12.68 -3.66 -41.91
N ALA A 162 13.28 -4.73 -41.65
CA ALA A 162 14.48 -5.06 -42.33
C ALA A 162 14.27 -5.40 -43.79
N SER A 163 13.12 -5.77 -44.14
CA SER A 163 12.87 -6.09 -45.53
C SER A 163 12.75 -4.88 -46.40
#